data_845f2a95932bbc7d9f62e204a269fd3c
#
_entry.id   845f2a95932bbc7d9f62e204a269fd3c
#
_cell.length_a   1.000
_cell.length_b   1.000
_cell.length_c   1.000
_cell.angle_alpha   90.00
_cell.angle_beta   90.00
_cell.angle_gamma   90.00
#
_symmetry.space_group_name_H-M   'P 1'
#
loop_
_entity.id
_entity.type
_entity.pdbx_description
1 polymer ?
#
loop_
_entity_poly.entity_id
_entity_poly.type
_entity_poly.pdbx_seq_one_letter_code
_entity_poly.pdbx_strand_id
1 'polypeptide(L)'
;MITRPLTLSLLASLIAVATSMSVATAATIDLRVLETTDLHSNMMDFDYYKDKPTEKFGLVRTASLISAARQQATNSVLVDNGDLIQGSPLGDYMAAKGLKAGEIHPVYKAMNTLDYAVGNIGNHEFNYGLDYLKKSLAGAKFPYVNANVIDVKTGKPLFQPYLIVDTPVQDREGKTHNLRIGYIGFVPPQVMIWDKANLSGKVTVNDITETAKKWVPEMRKQGADLVVAIPHSGLSSDPYKTMAENSVYYLSQVPGIDAIMFGHAHAVFPSKDFAAIKGADIAQGTLNGIAAVMPGQWGDHLGVVDFVLNNDKGPWQVTGAKAEARPIYDKTAQKSLAIEDASLVKVLAADHQGTRDFVSQPIGKASDNMYSYLALIQDDPTVQIVNNAQRAYTEHFIQGDPDLANLPVLSAAAPFKAGGRKNDPASFVEVEKGELTFRNAADLYLYPNTLVVVKASGAEVKQWLECSAAQFNQIDVTNSKPQSLINWDGFRTYNFDVIDGVKYEIDVSQPARYDGECALINDKAER
;
A
#
# COMPACT_ATOMS: atom_id res chain seq x y z
N MET A 1 -68.20 74.96 -45.08
CA MET A 1 -67.95 73.53 -44.83
C MET A 1 -66.41 73.40 -44.71
N ILE A 2 -65.99 73.21 -43.48
CA ILE A 2 -64.59 73.22 -43.13
C ILE A 2 -64.25 71.81 -42.61
N THR A 3 -63.47 71.10 -43.33
CA THR A 3 -62.93 69.75 -42.90
C THR A 3 -61.58 69.93 -42.26
N ARG A 4 -61.41 69.52 -41.00
CA ARG A 4 -60.14 69.45 -40.33
C ARG A 4 -59.53 68.01 -40.50
N PRO A 5 -58.23 67.83 -40.68
CA PRO A 5 -57.58 66.50 -40.65
C PRO A 5 -57.18 66.15 -39.23
N LEU A 6 -57.40 64.89 -38.84
CA LEU A 6 -56.91 64.27 -37.63
C LEU A 6 -55.43 63.82 -37.86
N THR A 7 -54.56 64.30 -37.02
CA THR A 7 -53.14 63.79 -36.92
C THR A 7 -53.08 62.64 -35.87
N LEU A 8 -52.75 61.45 -36.33
CA LEU A 8 -52.45 60.28 -35.45
C LEU A 8 -50.97 60.37 -35.00
N SER A 9 -50.76 60.52 -33.70
CA SER A 9 -49.44 60.42 -33.09
C SER A 9 -49.17 58.97 -32.73
N LEU A 10 -48.20 58.31 -33.38
CA LEU A 10 -47.64 57.02 -32.98
C LEU A 10 -46.61 57.24 -31.87
N LEU A 11 -46.89 56.85 -30.64
CA LEU A 11 -45.88 56.68 -29.59
C LEU A 11 -45.22 55.33 -29.77
N ALA A 12 -43.98 55.32 -30.22
CA ALA A 12 -43.13 54.12 -30.22
C ALA A 12 -42.48 53.97 -28.85
N SER A 13 -42.97 53.00 -28.02
CA SER A 13 -42.34 52.60 -26.76
C SER A 13 -41.14 51.67 -27.06
N LEU A 14 -39.93 52.18 -26.96
CA LEU A 14 -38.71 51.33 -26.92
C LEU A 14 -38.66 50.63 -25.56
N ILE A 15 -38.95 49.32 -25.54
CA ILE A 15 -38.61 48.44 -24.41
C ILE A 15 -37.12 48.06 -24.56
N ALA A 16 -36.25 48.69 -23.76
CA ALA A 16 -34.86 48.26 -23.61
C ALA A 16 -34.85 47.00 -22.76
N VAL A 17 -34.73 45.84 -23.38
CA VAL A 17 -34.40 44.58 -22.69
C VAL A 17 -32.93 44.68 -22.26
N ALA A 18 -32.71 45.09 -21.01
CA ALA A 18 -31.39 44.96 -20.38
C ALA A 18 -31.13 43.45 -20.14
N THR A 19 -30.46 42.78 -21.07
CA THR A 19 -29.84 41.52 -20.81
C THR A 19 -28.75 41.75 -19.79
N SER A 20 -29.02 41.51 -18.49
CA SER A 20 -27.99 41.38 -17.48
C SER A 20 -27.13 40.20 -17.85
N MET A 21 -26.03 40.45 -18.54
CA MET A 21 -24.92 39.50 -18.59
C MET A 21 -24.45 39.35 -17.13
N SER A 22 -24.87 38.26 -16.49
CA SER A 22 -24.21 37.82 -15.25
C SER A 22 -22.76 37.60 -15.59
N VAL A 23 -21.88 38.53 -15.23
CA VAL A 23 -20.46 38.28 -15.20
C VAL A 23 -20.30 37.13 -14.22
N ALA A 24 -19.96 35.96 -14.72
CA ALA A 24 -19.63 34.82 -13.85
C ALA A 24 -18.46 35.28 -12.98
N THR A 25 -18.76 35.60 -11.73
CA THR A 25 -17.71 35.89 -10.75
C THR A 25 -16.87 34.65 -10.57
N ALA A 26 -15.55 34.81 -10.64
CA ALA A 26 -14.61 33.76 -10.35
C ALA A 26 -14.92 33.13 -8.99
N ALA A 27 -15.09 31.83 -8.97
CA ALA A 27 -15.34 31.10 -7.74
C ALA A 27 -14.08 30.40 -7.25
N THR A 28 -13.89 30.33 -5.94
CA THR A 28 -12.78 29.62 -5.31
C THR A 28 -13.33 28.49 -4.43
N ILE A 29 -12.82 27.29 -4.65
CA ILE A 29 -13.17 26.08 -3.88
C ILE A 29 -11.96 25.66 -3.07
N ASP A 30 -12.18 25.39 -1.77
CA ASP A 30 -11.24 24.65 -0.93
C ASP A 30 -11.72 23.19 -0.86
N LEU A 31 -10.88 22.25 -1.29
CA LEU A 31 -11.18 20.82 -1.31
C LEU A 31 -10.11 20.06 -0.55
N ARG A 32 -10.52 19.20 0.38
CA ARG A 32 -9.66 18.25 1.09
C ARG A 32 -9.84 16.85 0.53
N VAL A 33 -8.74 16.22 0.10
CA VAL A 33 -8.70 14.80 -0.25
C VAL A 33 -7.97 14.05 0.85
N LEU A 34 -8.62 13.01 1.39
CA LEU A 34 -8.11 12.17 2.48
C LEU A 34 -7.71 10.81 1.92
N GLU A 35 -6.71 10.18 2.51
CA GLU A 35 -6.22 8.87 2.09
C GLU A 35 -5.96 7.93 3.28
N THR A 36 -6.40 6.66 3.09
CA THR A 36 -5.84 5.49 3.78
C THR A 36 -5.11 4.61 2.78
N THR A 37 -4.09 3.90 3.24
CA THR A 37 -3.29 2.95 2.44
C THR A 37 -2.78 1.83 3.33
N ASP A 38 -2.45 0.69 2.72
CA ASP A 38 -1.74 -0.40 3.38
C ASP A 38 -2.34 -0.78 4.75
N LEU A 39 -3.68 -0.83 4.82
CA LEU A 39 -4.38 -1.17 6.05
C LEU A 39 -4.16 -2.63 6.47
N HIS A 40 -3.88 -3.52 5.52
CA HIS A 40 -3.52 -4.92 5.77
C HIS A 40 -4.44 -5.60 6.79
N SER A 41 -5.74 -5.39 6.66
CA SER A 41 -6.78 -5.86 7.59
C SER A 41 -6.60 -5.44 9.05
N ASN A 42 -5.76 -4.43 9.36
CA ASN A 42 -5.63 -3.87 10.70
C ASN A 42 -6.79 -2.89 10.99
N MET A 43 -7.98 -3.46 11.14
CA MET A 43 -9.21 -2.69 11.36
C MET A 43 -9.34 -2.24 12.81
N MET A 44 -9.00 -3.12 13.76
CA MET A 44 -8.99 -2.84 15.18
C MET A 44 -7.63 -2.32 15.65
N ASP A 45 -7.62 -1.56 16.72
CA ASP A 45 -6.43 -1.15 17.46
C ASP A 45 -5.96 -2.26 18.41
N PHE A 46 -5.63 -3.41 17.81
CA PHE A 46 -5.34 -4.63 18.53
C PHE A 46 -4.23 -5.45 17.85
N ASP A 47 -3.17 -5.73 18.59
CA ASP A 47 -2.10 -6.63 18.16
C ASP A 47 -2.52 -8.09 18.44
N TYR A 48 -2.99 -8.79 17.42
CA TYR A 48 -3.43 -10.18 17.50
C TYR A 48 -2.29 -11.16 17.79
N TYR A 49 -1.05 -10.81 17.46
CA TYR A 49 0.12 -11.64 17.75
C TYR A 49 0.47 -11.58 19.24
N LYS A 50 0.34 -10.41 19.86
CA LYS A 50 0.59 -10.19 21.29
C LYS A 50 -0.65 -10.31 22.15
N ASP A 51 -1.83 -10.47 21.54
CA ASP A 51 -3.15 -10.49 22.20
C ASP A 51 -3.38 -9.28 23.13
N LYS A 52 -3.06 -8.09 22.62
CA LYS A 52 -3.09 -6.85 23.40
C LYS A 52 -3.66 -5.69 22.59
N PRO A 53 -4.40 -4.76 23.24
CA PRO A 53 -4.72 -3.48 22.63
C PRO A 53 -3.45 -2.70 22.28
N THR A 54 -3.52 -1.89 21.22
CA THR A 54 -2.44 -0.98 20.81
C THR A 54 -3.01 0.38 20.46
N GLU A 55 -2.23 1.44 20.67
CA GLU A 55 -2.58 2.80 20.25
C GLU A 55 -1.85 3.21 18.97
N LYS A 56 -1.04 2.31 18.38
CA LYS A 56 -0.09 2.63 17.32
C LYS A 56 -0.61 2.41 15.92
N PHE A 57 -1.70 1.66 15.77
CA PHE A 57 -2.34 1.37 14.48
C PHE A 57 -3.82 0.99 14.66
N GLY A 58 -4.53 0.85 13.55
CA GLY A 58 -5.93 0.42 13.49
C GLY A 58 -6.85 1.46 12.86
N LEU A 59 -7.64 1.04 11.85
CA LEU A 59 -8.59 1.92 11.17
C LEU A 59 -9.59 2.57 12.15
N VAL A 60 -9.94 1.87 13.25
CA VAL A 60 -10.83 2.44 14.28
C VAL A 60 -10.30 3.73 14.89
N ARG A 61 -8.97 3.91 14.96
CA ARG A 61 -8.34 5.16 15.42
C ARG A 61 -8.20 6.18 14.30
N THR A 62 -7.82 5.74 13.11
CA THR A 62 -7.72 6.63 11.94
C THR A 62 -9.09 7.22 11.58
N ALA A 63 -10.19 6.49 11.85
CA ALA A 63 -11.56 6.97 11.64
C ALA A 63 -11.86 8.27 12.40
N SER A 64 -11.34 8.43 13.62
CA SER A 64 -11.52 9.71 14.35
C SER A 64 -10.73 10.86 13.73
N LEU A 65 -9.54 10.60 13.15
CA LEU A 65 -8.83 11.62 12.36
C LEU A 65 -9.59 11.97 11.07
N ILE A 66 -10.18 10.99 10.39
CA ILE A 66 -11.03 11.22 9.21
C ILE A 66 -12.21 12.13 9.58
N SER A 67 -12.91 11.82 10.69
CA SER A 67 -14.01 12.63 11.19
C SER A 67 -13.57 14.07 11.52
N ALA A 68 -12.47 14.22 12.25
CA ALA A 68 -11.90 15.53 12.58
C ALA A 68 -11.46 16.32 11.34
N ALA A 69 -10.83 15.65 10.37
CA ALA A 69 -10.40 16.28 9.12
C ALA A 69 -11.58 16.77 8.28
N ARG A 70 -12.68 16.01 8.24
CA ARG A 70 -13.92 16.41 7.57
C ARG A 70 -14.57 17.61 8.23
N GLN A 71 -14.59 17.67 9.55
CA GLN A 71 -15.12 18.83 10.29
C GLN A 71 -14.32 20.11 10.06
N GLN A 72 -13.05 20.02 9.71
CA GLN A 72 -12.16 21.14 9.41
C GLN A 72 -12.25 21.65 7.98
N ALA A 73 -12.99 21.00 7.11
CA ALA A 73 -13.06 21.31 5.68
C ALA A 73 -14.53 21.41 5.22
N THR A 74 -14.84 22.42 4.41
CA THR A 74 -16.18 22.55 3.79
C THR A 74 -16.45 21.42 2.80
N ASN A 75 -15.43 21.03 2.03
CA ASN A 75 -15.51 19.95 1.04
C ASN A 75 -14.43 18.93 1.31
N SER A 76 -14.81 17.65 1.36
CA SER A 76 -13.85 16.57 1.52
C SER A 76 -14.28 15.30 0.82
N VAL A 77 -13.30 14.53 0.33
CA VAL A 77 -13.46 13.18 -0.20
C VAL A 77 -12.41 12.28 0.44
N LEU A 78 -12.69 10.97 0.51
CA LEU A 78 -11.80 9.97 1.10
C LEU A 78 -11.53 8.87 0.09
N VAL A 79 -10.27 8.50 -0.10
CA VAL A 79 -9.84 7.42 -0.99
C VAL A 79 -9.03 6.38 -0.22
N ASP A 80 -8.93 5.18 -0.79
CA ASP A 80 -8.05 4.11 -0.30
C ASP A 80 -7.10 3.66 -1.41
N ASN A 81 -5.83 3.45 -1.06
CA ASN A 81 -4.80 3.12 -2.04
C ASN A 81 -4.64 1.61 -2.28
N GLY A 82 -5.24 0.75 -1.46
CA GLY A 82 -5.12 -0.71 -1.56
C GLY A 82 -4.22 -1.34 -0.49
N ASP A 83 -3.89 -2.62 -0.67
CA ASP A 83 -3.30 -3.51 0.31
C ASP A 83 -4.19 -3.63 1.57
N LEU A 84 -5.40 -4.12 1.32
CA LEU A 84 -6.48 -4.06 2.30
C LEU A 84 -6.81 -5.40 2.93
N ILE A 85 -6.93 -6.50 2.13
CA ILE A 85 -7.56 -7.75 2.59
C ILE A 85 -6.61 -8.80 3.17
N GLN A 86 -5.29 -8.60 3.08
CA GLN A 86 -4.24 -9.50 3.59
C GLN A 86 -3.25 -8.71 4.46
N GLY A 87 -2.58 -9.38 5.42
CA GLY A 87 -1.44 -8.85 6.18
C GLY A 87 -1.67 -8.73 7.68
N SER A 88 -2.81 -9.21 8.20
CA SER A 88 -3.04 -9.40 9.62
C SER A 88 -3.85 -10.66 9.88
N PRO A 89 -3.89 -11.17 11.11
CA PRO A 89 -4.69 -12.35 11.47
C PRO A 89 -6.18 -12.24 11.13
N LEU A 90 -6.75 -11.06 11.03
CA LEU A 90 -8.13 -10.88 10.55
C LEU A 90 -8.26 -11.28 9.08
N GLY A 91 -7.28 -10.92 8.24
CA GLY A 91 -7.23 -11.33 6.83
C GLY A 91 -7.12 -12.85 6.70
N ASP A 92 -6.21 -13.47 7.46
CA ASP A 92 -6.00 -14.92 7.45
C ASP A 92 -7.23 -15.68 7.95
N TYR A 93 -7.87 -15.23 9.03
CA TYR A 93 -9.14 -15.77 9.53
C TYR A 93 -10.22 -15.75 8.44
N MET A 94 -10.36 -14.63 7.75
CA MET A 94 -11.38 -14.49 6.71
C MET A 94 -11.06 -15.32 5.47
N ALA A 95 -9.80 -15.46 5.09
CA ALA A 95 -9.38 -16.31 3.99
C ALA A 95 -9.61 -17.80 4.34
N ALA A 96 -9.24 -18.23 5.54
CA ALA A 96 -9.45 -19.61 6.01
C ALA A 96 -10.93 -19.98 6.15
N LYS A 97 -11.74 -19.06 6.69
CA LYS A 97 -13.20 -19.21 6.80
C LYS A 97 -13.90 -19.23 5.43
N GLY A 98 -13.38 -18.48 4.48
CA GLY A 98 -14.01 -18.18 3.21
C GLY A 98 -15.20 -17.23 3.35
N LEU A 99 -15.51 -16.50 2.27
CA LEU A 99 -16.69 -15.64 2.21
C LEU A 99 -17.89 -16.40 1.64
N LYS A 100 -18.98 -16.44 2.40
CA LYS A 100 -20.27 -16.95 1.94
C LYS A 100 -20.94 -15.95 1.00
N ALA A 101 -21.88 -16.43 0.18
CA ALA A 101 -22.67 -15.55 -0.67
C ALA A 101 -23.41 -14.51 0.15
N GLY A 102 -23.24 -13.22 -0.17
CA GLY A 102 -23.84 -12.09 0.54
C GLY A 102 -23.15 -11.70 1.85
N GLU A 103 -22.09 -12.41 2.26
CA GLU A 103 -21.27 -12.01 3.41
C GLU A 103 -20.34 -10.86 3.01
N ILE A 104 -20.30 -9.81 3.82
CA ILE A 104 -19.41 -8.66 3.62
C ILE A 104 -18.13 -8.91 4.41
N HIS A 105 -16.98 -8.81 3.73
CA HIS A 105 -15.68 -8.88 4.40
C HIS A 105 -15.56 -7.77 5.47
N PRO A 106 -14.99 -8.05 6.67
CA PRO A 106 -14.89 -7.07 7.76
C PRO A 106 -14.28 -5.73 7.37
N VAL A 107 -13.27 -5.72 6.50
CA VAL A 107 -12.67 -4.47 6.01
C VAL A 107 -13.71 -3.60 5.31
N TYR A 108 -14.59 -4.19 4.48
CA TYR A 108 -15.66 -3.45 3.82
C TYR A 108 -16.83 -3.12 4.74
N LYS A 109 -17.07 -3.91 5.81
CA LYS A 109 -18.02 -3.50 6.86
C LYS A 109 -17.58 -2.17 7.48
N ALA A 110 -16.29 -2.04 7.79
CA ALA A 110 -15.72 -0.81 8.35
C ALA A 110 -15.72 0.33 7.34
N MET A 111 -15.13 0.14 6.17
CA MET A 111 -14.95 1.18 5.16
C MET A 111 -16.29 1.72 4.63
N ASN A 112 -17.32 0.87 4.51
CA ASN A 112 -18.67 1.28 4.11
C ASN A 112 -19.35 2.26 5.09
N THR A 113 -18.83 2.41 6.31
CA THR A 113 -19.32 3.40 7.29
C THR A 113 -18.59 4.73 7.22
N LEU A 114 -17.50 4.79 6.44
CA LEU A 114 -16.60 5.94 6.36
C LEU A 114 -16.73 6.75 5.06
N ASP A 115 -17.71 6.41 4.19
CA ASP A 115 -18.00 7.11 2.93
C ASP A 115 -16.76 7.32 2.04
N TYR A 116 -16.09 6.23 1.68
CA TYR A 116 -15.03 6.25 0.67
C TYR A 116 -15.60 6.58 -0.71
N ALA A 117 -14.95 7.49 -1.43
CA ALA A 117 -15.32 7.83 -2.81
C ALA A 117 -14.85 6.78 -3.81
N VAL A 118 -13.65 6.22 -3.59
CA VAL A 118 -13.02 5.23 -4.47
C VAL A 118 -11.92 4.47 -3.72
N GLY A 119 -11.67 3.22 -4.12
CA GLY A 119 -10.50 2.43 -3.72
C GLY A 119 -9.65 2.02 -4.92
N ASN A 120 -8.37 1.75 -4.69
CA ASN A 120 -7.47 1.09 -5.64
C ASN A 120 -7.21 -0.35 -5.21
N ILE A 121 -6.64 -1.13 -6.11
CA ILE A 121 -6.18 -2.50 -5.90
C ILE A 121 -4.66 -2.47 -5.68
N GLY A 122 -4.19 -2.92 -4.51
CA GLY A 122 -2.78 -3.13 -4.21
C GLY A 122 -2.32 -4.55 -4.59
N ASN A 123 -1.09 -4.91 -4.25
CA ASN A 123 -0.54 -6.22 -4.56
C ASN A 123 -1.08 -7.32 -3.61
N HIS A 124 -1.32 -7.02 -2.37
CA HIS A 124 -1.83 -7.97 -1.39
C HIS A 124 -3.32 -8.34 -1.60
N GLU A 125 -4.04 -7.63 -2.44
CA GLU A 125 -5.36 -8.05 -2.90
C GLU A 125 -5.33 -9.38 -3.70
N PHE A 126 -4.19 -9.76 -4.29
CA PHE A 126 -4.06 -10.96 -5.11
C PHE A 126 -3.64 -12.20 -4.34
N ASN A 127 -3.19 -12.10 -3.10
CA ASN A 127 -2.62 -13.20 -2.32
C ASN A 127 -3.56 -14.39 -2.14
N TYR A 128 -4.85 -14.15 -2.00
CA TYR A 128 -5.86 -15.22 -1.89
C TYR A 128 -6.54 -15.56 -3.22
N GLY A 129 -6.01 -15.04 -4.34
CA GLY A 129 -6.47 -15.29 -5.70
C GLY A 129 -7.64 -14.39 -6.14
N LEU A 130 -7.84 -14.34 -7.47
CA LEU A 130 -8.82 -13.44 -8.11
C LEU A 130 -10.27 -13.69 -7.69
N ASP A 131 -10.65 -14.93 -7.41
CA ASP A 131 -12.03 -15.26 -7.03
C ASP A 131 -12.35 -14.77 -5.62
N TYR A 132 -11.39 -14.88 -4.69
CA TYR A 132 -11.53 -14.32 -3.35
C TYR A 132 -11.57 -12.78 -3.39
N LEU A 133 -10.69 -12.16 -4.16
CA LEU A 133 -10.69 -10.71 -4.38
C LEU A 133 -12.05 -10.22 -4.90
N LYS A 134 -12.59 -10.84 -5.97
CA LYS A 134 -13.90 -10.45 -6.53
C LYS A 134 -15.03 -10.58 -5.51
N LYS A 135 -15.03 -11.66 -4.71
CA LYS A 135 -16.03 -11.85 -3.64
C LYS A 135 -15.90 -10.79 -2.55
N SER A 136 -14.68 -10.43 -2.18
CA SER A 136 -14.41 -9.39 -1.18
C SER A 136 -14.88 -8.03 -1.68
N LEU A 137 -14.51 -7.63 -2.89
CA LEU A 137 -14.91 -6.36 -3.53
C LEU A 137 -16.43 -6.22 -3.68
N ALA A 138 -17.16 -7.33 -3.86
CA ALA A 138 -18.63 -7.30 -3.96
C ALA A 138 -19.31 -6.77 -2.68
N GLY A 139 -18.61 -6.74 -1.55
CA GLY A 139 -19.07 -6.16 -0.29
C GLY A 139 -18.86 -4.65 -0.16
N ALA A 140 -18.05 -4.03 -1.02
CA ALA A 140 -17.80 -2.59 -1.00
C ALA A 140 -18.99 -1.81 -1.54
N LYS A 141 -19.33 -0.68 -0.89
CA LYS A 141 -20.37 0.26 -1.35
C LYS A 141 -19.81 1.42 -2.18
N PHE A 142 -18.53 1.39 -2.48
CA PHE A 142 -17.82 2.37 -3.28
C PHE A 142 -17.04 1.65 -4.41
N PRO A 143 -16.77 2.34 -5.52
CA PRO A 143 -16.10 1.75 -6.67
C PRO A 143 -14.60 1.54 -6.44
N TYR A 144 -14.01 0.63 -7.23
CA TYR A 144 -12.59 0.38 -7.31
C TYR A 144 -12.04 0.70 -8.70
N VAL A 145 -10.83 1.24 -8.76
CA VAL A 145 -10.11 1.54 -10.00
C VAL A 145 -8.75 0.85 -10.02
N ASN A 146 -8.35 0.33 -11.19
CA ASN A 146 -6.97 -0.08 -11.46
C ASN A 146 -6.76 -0.14 -12.97
N ALA A 147 -5.80 0.64 -13.47
CA ALA A 147 -5.65 0.87 -14.90
C ALA A 147 -4.68 -0.09 -15.60
N ASN A 148 -3.79 -0.75 -14.86
CA ASN A 148 -2.68 -1.49 -15.46
C ASN A 148 -2.77 -3.02 -15.33
N VAL A 149 -3.75 -3.58 -14.62
CA VAL A 149 -4.04 -5.02 -14.62
C VAL A 149 -4.93 -5.37 -15.79
N ILE A 150 -4.44 -6.21 -16.69
CA ILE A 150 -5.08 -6.53 -17.96
C ILE A 150 -5.52 -8.00 -17.96
N ASP A 151 -6.78 -8.26 -18.27
CA ASP A 151 -7.31 -9.62 -18.47
C ASP A 151 -6.75 -10.21 -19.77
N VAL A 152 -6.09 -11.36 -19.67
CA VAL A 152 -5.43 -12.03 -20.81
C VAL A 152 -6.42 -12.43 -21.91
N LYS A 153 -7.66 -12.78 -21.55
CA LYS A 153 -8.67 -13.26 -22.52
C LYS A 153 -9.24 -12.13 -23.37
N THR A 154 -9.41 -10.95 -22.75
CA THR A 154 -10.06 -9.81 -23.41
C THR A 154 -9.08 -8.76 -23.91
N GLY A 155 -7.85 -8.75 -23.41
CA GLY A 155 -6.86 -7.69 -23.65
C GLY A 155 -7.26 -6.33 -23.09
N LYS A 156 -8.27 -6.26 -22.20
CA LYS A 156 -8.79 -5.04 -21.59
C LYS A 156 -8.43 -4.98 -20.11
N PRO A 157 -8.45 -3.80 -19.47
CA PRO A 157 -8.30 -3.71 -18.02
C PRO A 157 -9.29 -4.63 -17.30
N LEU A 158 -8.78 -5.38 -16.29
CA LEU A 158 -9.60 -6.31 -15.50
C LEU A 158 -10.56 -5.54 -14.58
N PHE A 159 -10.13 -4.39 -14.08
CA PHE A 159 -10.91 -3.46 -13.26
C PHE A 159 -11.27 -2.22 -14.07
N GLN A 160 -12.11 -1.36 -13.51
CA GLN A 160 -12.33 -0.03 -14.08
C GLN A 160 -11.00 0.73 -14.11
N PRO A 161 -10.48 1.19 -15.26
CA PRO A 161 -9.15 1.79 -15.31
C PRO A 161 -9.09 3.14 -14.60
N TYR A 162 -10.14 3.94 -14.66
CA TYR A 162 -10.31 5.21 -13.95
C TYR A 162 -11.80 5.50 -13.77
N LEU A 163 -12.11 6.46 -12.92
CA LEU A 163 -13.47 6.93 -12.67
C LEU A 163 -13.48 8.47 -12.66
N ILE A 164 -14.49 9.09 -13.26
CA ILE A 164 -14.74 10.54 -13.15
C ILE A 164 -16.05 10.69 -12.39
N VAL A 165 -15.99 11.33 -11.21
CA VAL A 165 -17.14 11.51 -10.31
C VAL A 165 -17.55 12.96 -10.29
N ASP A 166 -18.83 13.22 -10.55
CA ASP A 166 -19.46 14.51 -10.34
C ASP A 166 -19.65 14.74 -8.84
N THR A 167 -18.85 15.63 -8.27
CA THR A 167 -18.79 15.88 -6.82
C THR A 167 -19.35 17.26 -6.52
N PRO A 168 -20.51 17.37 -5.82
CA PRO A 168 -21.02 18.65 -5.38
C PRO A 168 -20.09 19.23 -4.30
N VAL A 169 -19.63 20.46 -4.53
CA VAL A 169 -18.73 21.21 -3.65
C VAL A 169 -19.21 22.65 -3.46
N GLN A 170 -18.95 23.24 -2.32
CA GLN A 170 -19.26 24.63 -2.04
C GLN A 170 -18.04 25.51 -2.25
N ASP A 171 -18.21 26.67 -2.89
CA ASP A 171 -17.20 27.71 -2.95
C ASP A 171 -17.14 28.50 -1.63
N ARG A 172 -16.20 29.44 -1.55
CA ARG A 172 -16.01 30.28 -0.35
C ARG A 172 -17.21 31.20 -0.04
N GLU A 173 -18.09 31.46 -1.03
CA GLU A 173 -19.34 32.19 -0.86
C GLU A 173 -20.54 31.30 -0.50
N GLY A 174 -20.32 29.97 -0.38
CA GLY A 174 -21.35 28.99 -0.05
C GLY A 174 -22.21 28.52 -1.24
N LYS A 175 -21.86 28.91 -2.46
CA LYS A 175 -22.54 28.45 -3.68
C LYS A 175 -22.08 27.07 -4.05
N THR A 176 -23.01 26.17 -4.40
CA THR A 176 -22.70 24.82 -4.84
C THR A 176 -22.27 24.80 -6.32
N HIS A 177 -21.20 24.09 -6.57
CA HIS A 177 -20.68 23.77 -7.90
C HIS A 177 -20.55 22.27 -8.07
N ASN A 178 -20.51 21.80 -9.31
CA ASN A 178 -20.21 20.40 -9.62
C ASN A 178 -18.76 20.31 -10.08
N LEU A 179 -17.89 19.70 -9.24
CA LEU A 179 -16.49 19.46 -9.57
C LEU A 179 -16.33 18.03 -10.07
N ARG A 180 -15.74 17.85 -11.24
CA ARG A 180 -15.51 16.55 -11.86
C ARG A 180 -14.13 16.01 -11.46
N ILE A 181 -14.12 15.12 -10.45
CA ILE A 181 -12.87 14.55 -9.94
C ILE A 181 -12.62 13.21 -10.63
N GLY A 182 -11.48 13.11 -11.31
CA GLY A 182 -10.98 11.87 -11.91
C GLY A 182 -10.06 11.12 -10.96
N TYR A 183 -10.30 9.83 -10.79
CA TYR A 183 -9.46 8.92 -9.99
C TYR A 183 -8.87 7.83 -10.88
N ILE A 184 -7.59 7.56 -10.75
CA ILE A 184 -6.89 6.50 -11.49
C ILE A 184 -5.94 5.73 -10.57
N GLY A 185 -6.04 4.40 -10.59
CA GLY A 185 -5.26 3.50 -9.73
C GLY A 185 -4.28 2.64 -10.51
N PHE A 186 -3.24 2.17 -9.84
CA PHE A 186 -2.21 1.28 -10.39
C PHE A 186 -1.69 0.33 -9.32
N VAL A 187 -1.05 -0.76 -9.77
CA VAL A 187 -0.36 -1.76 -8.93
C VAL A 187 1.02 -2.07 -9.52
N PRO A 188 2.04 -2.44 -8.69
CA PRO A 188 3.36 -2.79 -9.19
C PRO A 188 3.30 -3.99 -10.15
N PRO A 189 3.99 -3.92 -11.31
CA PRO A 189 4.07 -5.06 -12.23
C PRO A 189 4.67 -6.32 -11.60
N GLN A 190 5.45 -6.19 -10.55
CA GLN A 190 6.09 -7.27 -9.78
C GLN A 190 5.08 -8.24 -9.16
N VAL A 191 3.80 -7.85 -9.02
CA VAL A 191 2.74 -8.76 -8.58
C VAL A 191 2.65 -10.03 -9.44
N MET A 192 3.07 -9.94 -10.72
CA MET A 192 3.15 -11.10 -11.62
C MET A 192 4.24 -12.11 -11.22
N ILE A 193 5.20 -11.70 -10.39
CA ILE A 193 6.23 -12.56 -9.80
C ILE A 193 5.74 -13.04 -8.44
N TRP A 194 5.32 -12.10 -7.57
CA TRP A 194 4.93 -12.38 -6.18
C TRP A 194 3.71 -13.31 -6.10
N ASP A 195 2.71 -13.10 -6.95
CA ASP A 195 1.47 -13.89 -7.01
C ASP A 195 1.36 -14.75 -8.28
N LYS A 196 2.48 -15.21 -8.83
CA LYS A 196 2.54 -16.01 -10.06
C LYS A 196 1.55 -17.17 -10.05
N ALA A 197 1.43 -17.91 -8.95
CA ALA A 197 0.52 -19.05 -8.82
C ALA A 197 -0.95 -18.64 -8.98
N ASN A 198 -1.32 -17.47 -8.52
CA ASN A 198 -2.69 -16.95 -8.60
C ASN A 198 -3.00 -16.26 -9.93
N LEU A 199 -2.01 -15.67 -10.60
CA LEU A 199 -2.20 -14.72 -11.70
C LEU A 199 -1.77 -15.23 -13.07
N SER A 200 -0.84 -16.20 -13.15
CA SER A 200 -0.32 -16.70 -14.42
C SER A 200 -1.44 -17.21 -15.34
N GLY A 201 -1.42 -16.77 -16.60
CA GLY A 201 -2.41 -17.13 -17.63
C GLY A 201 -3.79 -16.48 -17.46
N LYS A 202 -3.99 -15.68 -16.40
CA LYS A 202 -5.26 -14.97 -16.13
C LYS A 202 -5.15 -13.48 -16.43
N VAL A 203 -4.06 -12.86 -15.98
CA VAL A 203 -3.79 -11.44 -16.17
C VAL A 203 -2.35 -11.18 -16.61
N THR A 204 -2.12 -9.96 -17.12
CA THR A 204 -0.81 -9.32 -17.25
C THR A 204 -0.87 -7.95 -16.61
N VAL A 205 0.27 -7.38 -16.24
CA VAL A 205 0.32 -6.04 -15.64
C VAL A 205 1.25 -5.18 -16.47
N ASN A 206 0.75 -4.01 -16.88
CA ASN A 206 1.49 -3.04 -17.69
C ASN A 206 2.33 -2.10 -16.81
N ASP A 207 3.29 -1.41 -17.43
CA ASP A 207 4.04 -0.33 -16.80
C ASP A 207 3.12 0.77 -16.26
N ILE A 208 3.36 1.22 -15.03
CA ILE A 208 2.55 2.23 -14.34
C ILE A 208 2.59 3.56 -15.08
N THR A 209 3.80 4.05 -15.39
CA THR A 209 4.02 5.37 -15.98
C THR A 209 3.46 5.45 -17.40
N GLU A 210 3.71 4.43 -18.23
CA GLU A 210 3.18 4.38 -19.60
C GLU A 210 1.65 4.25 -19.61
N THR A 211 1.09 3.51 -18.65
CA THR A 211 -0.37 3.41 -18.50
C THR A 211 -0.99 4.76 -18.09
N ALA A 212 -0.34 5.51 -17.19
CA ALA A 212 -0.78 6.85 -16.84
C ALA A 212 -0.74 7.81 -18.01
N LYS A 213 0.35 7.83 -18.80
CA LYS A 213 0.48 8.63 -20.03
C LYS A 213 -0.64 8.35 -21.05
N LYS A 214 -1.18 7.14 -21.07
CA LYS A 214 -2.31 6.76 -21.92
C LYS A 214 -3.65 7.31 -21.38
N TRP A 215 -3.93 7.11 -20.10
CA TRP A 215 -5.27 7.32 -19.57
C TRP A 215 -5.52 8.73 -19.03
N VAL A 216 -4.51 9.40 -18.46
CA VAL A 216 -4.67 10.75 -17.89
C VAL A 216 -5.13 11.78 -18.94
N PRO A 217 -4.56 11.84 -20.16
CA PRO A 217 -5.08 12.73 -21.21
C PRO A 217 -6.52 12.43 -21.62
N GLU A 218 -6.93 11.15 -21.60
CA GLU A 218 -8.31 10.74 -21.91
C GLU A 218 -9.29 11.21 -20.82
N MET A 219 -8.89 11.12 -19.55
CA MET A 219 -9.69 11.64 -18.43
C MET A 219 -9.90 13.16 -18.55
N ARG A 220 -8.84 13.91 -18.89
CA ARG A 220 -8.91 15.37 -19.13
C ARG A 220 -9.82 15.69 -20.31
N LYS A 221 -9.69 14.96 -21.42
CA LYS A 221 -10.56 15.10 -22.60
C LYS A 221 -12.03 14.83 -22.28
N GLN A 222 -12.30 13.89 -21.37
CA GLN A 222 -13.65 13.61 -20.88
C GLN A 222 -14.14 14.64 -19.85
N GLY A 223 -13.35 15.66 -19.54
CA GLY A 223 -13.72 16.80 -18.71
C GLY A 223 -13.49 16.60 -17.21
N ALA A 224 -12.48 15.84 -16.81
CA ALA A 224 -12.03 15.84 -15.43
C ALA A 224 -11.38 17.20 -15.08
N ASP A 225 -11.94 17.90 -14.09
CA ASP A 225 -11.42 19.16 -13.56
C ASP A 225 -10.19 18.95 -12.67
N LEU A 226 -10.19 17.88 -11.89
CA LEU A 226 -9.11 17.45 -11.01
C LEU A 226 -8.79 15.98 -11.30
N VAL A 227 -7.51 15.60 -11.37
CA VAL A 227 -7.08 14.19 -11.51
C VAL A 227 -6.23 13.81 -10.31
N VAL A 228 -6.73 12.87 -9.53
CA VAL A 228 -6.07 12.26 -8.37
C VAL A 228 -5.60 10.87 -8.78
N ALA A 229 -4.29 10.68 -8.86
CA ALA A 229 -3.71 9.36 -9.02
C ALA A 229 -3.56 8.68 -7.64
N ILE A 230 -3.99 7.43 -7.55
CA ILE A 230 -3.89 6.59 -6.35
C ILE A 230 -3.05 5.33 -6.67
N PRO A 231 -1.74 5.48 -6.99
CA PRO A 231 -0.89 4.35 -7.33
C PRO A 231 -0.50 3.59 -6.06
N HIS A 232 -0.74 2.29 -6.03
CA HIS A 232 -0.13 1.41 -5.03
C HIS A 232 1.31 1.12 -5.47
N SER A 233 2.22 2.07 -5.22
CA SER A 233 3.61 2.07 -5.67
C SER A 233 4.41 3.05 -4.83
N GLY A 234 5.66 2.74 -4.52
CA GLY A 234 6.54 3.59 -3.72
C GLY A 234 7.20 4.73 -4.51
N LEU A 235 8.00 5.51 -3.79
CA LEU A 235 8.76 6.64 -4.32
C LEU A 235 10.25 6.27 -4.40
N SER A 236 10.79 6.17 -5.62
CA SER A 236 12.24 6.12 -5.90
C SER A 236 12.58 7.13 -6.99
N SER A 237 13.73 7.80 -6.84
CA SER A 237 14.31 8.70 -7.85
C SER A 237 15.43 8.05 -8.69
N ASP A 238 15.57 6.73 -8.62
CA ASP A 238 16.48 5.96 -9.47
C ASP A 238 16.20 6.23 -10.95
N PRO A 239 17.18 6.06 -11.85
CA PRO A 239 16.95 6.22 -13.27
C PRO A 239 15.75 5.41 -13.77
N TYR A 240 14.93 6.02 -14.65
CA TYR A 240 13.73 5.36 -15.16
C TYR A 240 14.05 3.98 -15.74
N LYS A 241 13.30 3.00 -15.27
CA LYS A 241 13.32 1.63 -15.76
C LYS A 241 11.87 1.23 -16.08
N THR A 242 11.66 0.69 -17.27
CA THR A 242 10.36 0.13 -17.63
C THR A 242 9.96 -0.97 -16.65
N MET A 243 8.70 -1.03 -16.27
CA MET A 243 8.15 -1.98 -15.29
C MET A 243 8.74 -1.80 -13.88
N ALA A 244 9.15 -0.57 -13.53
CA ALA A 244 9.64 -0.27 -12.19
C ALA A 244 8.52 -0.47 -11.14
N GLU A 245 8.91 -1.02 -9.98
CA GLU A 245 8.02 -1.20 -8.82
C GLU A 245 7.63 0.16 -8.22
N ASN A 246 8.64 1.02 -7.99
CA ASN A 246 8.48 2.31 -7.33
C ASN A 246 8.46 3.45 -8.38
N SER A 247 7.28 3.78 -8.88
CA SER A 247 7.11 4.65 -10.06
C SER A 247 6.58 6.05 -9.75
N VAL A 248 6.33 6.40 -8.48
CA VAL A 248 5.69 7.67 -8.08
C VAL A 248 6.47 8.90 -8.56
N TYR A 249 7.81 8.85 -8.53
CA TYR A 249 8.64 9.94 -9.05
C TYR A 249 8.35 10.27 -10.52
N TYR A 250 8.16 9.25 -11.35
CA TYR A 250 7.86 9.42 -12.78
C TYR A 250 6.40 9.74 -13.05
N LEU A 251 5.49 9.26 -12.19
CA LEU A 251 4.09 9.67 -12.24
C LEU A 251 3.93 11.17 -12.01
N SER A 252 4.70 11.76 -11.09
CA SER A 252 4.66 13.22 -10.83
C SER A 252 5.11 14.08 -12.04
N GLN A 253 5.68 13.45 -13.06
CA GLN A 253 6.09 14.11 -14.30
C GLN A 253 5.07 13.90 -15.44
N VAL A 254 4.00 13.12 -15.22
CA VAL A 254 2.94 12.91 -16.21
C VAL A 254 2.00 14.14 -16.24
N PRO A 255 1.92 14.86 -17.38
CA PRO A 255 1.07 16.03 -17.45
C PRO A 255 -0.41 15.70 -17.21
N GLY A 256 -1.07 16.51 -16.40
CA GLY A 256 -2.49 16.38 -16.13
C GLY A 256 -2.83 15.60 -14.84
N ILE A 257 -1.87 15.14 -14.07
CA ILE A 257 -2.07 14.68 -12.69
C ILE A 257 -1.95 15.90 -11.76
N ASP A 258 -2.87 16.07 -10.80
CA ASP A 258 -2.88 17.17 -9.82
C ASP A 258 -2.48 16.71 -8.42
N ALA A 259 -2.73 15.44 -8.08
CA ALA A 259 -2.26 14.84 -6.85
C ALA A 259 -1.87 13.38 -7.05
N ILE A 260 -0.95 12.92 -6.19
CA ILE A 260 -0.56 11.51 -6.07
C ILE A 260 -0.71 11.09 -4.61
N MET A 261 -1.66 10.19 -4.37
CA MET A 261 -1.91 9.57 -3.08
C MET A 261 -1.44 8.13 -3.18
N PHE A 262 -0.38 7.76 -2.44
CA PHE A 262 0.40 6.56 -2.74
C PHE A 262 0.78 5.74 -1.50
N GLY A 263 1.17 4.47 -1.70
CA GLY A 263 1.44 3.50 -0.64
C GLY A 263 2.57 2.52 -0.96
N HIS A 264 2.37 1.24 -0.63
CA HIS A 264 3.23 0.09 -0.92
C HIS A 264 4.55 0.05 -0.13
N ALA A 265 5.27 1.16 -0.02
CA ALA A 265 6.57 1.20 0.66
C ALA A 265 6.47 1.33 2.20
N HIS A 266 5.26 1.41 2.77
CA HIS A 266 4.99 1.55 4.20
C HIS A 266 5.74 2.71 4.86
N ALA A 267 6.09 3.73 4.09
CA ALA A 267 6.81 4.90 4.57
C ALA A 267 5.86 6.12 4.67
N VAL A 268 6.34 7.20 5.25
CA VAL A 268 5.55 8.43 5.42
C VAL A 268 6.13 9.53 4.53
N PHE A 269 5.34 10.02 3.58
CA PHE A 269 5.64 11.21 2.79
C PHE A 269 4.50 12.24 2.99
N PRO A 270 4.82 13.55 3.20
CA PRO A 270 6.16 14.14 3.31
C PRO A 270 6.85 13.83 4.64
N SER A 271 8.14 13.52 4.57
CA SER A 271 9.00 13.39 5.75
C SER A 271 10.46 13.72 5.39
N LYS A 272 11.30 13.94 6.42
CA LYS A 272 12.73 14.21 6.24
C LYS A 272 13.48 13.10 5.46
N ASP A 273 12.95 11.89 5.47
CA ASP A 273 13.56 10.74 4.82
C ASP A 273 13.61 10.88 3.29
N PHE A 274 12.70 11.69 2.74
CA PHE A 274 12.62 11.98 1.32
C PHE A 274 13.19 13.35 0.92
N ALA A 275 13.80 14.08 1.87
CA ALA A 275 14.30 15.44 1.61
C ALA A 275 15.44 15.50 0.57
N ALA A 276 16.16 14.38 0.36
CA ALA A 276 17.23 14.29 -0.64
C ALA A 276 16.70 14.04 -2.06
N ILE A 277 15.42 13.67 -2.23
CA ILE A 277 14.83 13.42 -3.54
C ILE A 277 14.65 14.73 -4.29
N LYS A 278 15.24 14.81 -5.47
CA LYS A 278 15.12 15.99 -6.34
C LYS A 278 13.65 16.28 -6.67
N GLY A 279 13.21 17.51 -6.46
CA GLY A 279 11.83 17.93 -6.72
C GLY A 279 10.86 17.65 -5.55
N ALA A 280 11.29 17.02 -4.46
CA ALA A 280 10.48 16.90 -3.26
C ALA A 280 10.55 18.20 -2.44
N ASP A 281 9.40 18.79 -2.13
CA ASP A 281 9.23 19.86 -1.16
C ASP A 281 8.49 19.30 0.06
N ILE A 282 9.26 19.00 1.10
CA ILE A 282 8.73 18.36 2.33
C ILE A 282 7.83 19.30 3.12
N ALA A 283 8.05 20.62 3.04
CA ALA A 283 7.25 21.60 3.76
C ALA A 283 5.86 21.80 3.14
N GLN A 284 5.76 21.68 1.80
CA GLN A 284 4.50 21.75 1.08
C GLN A 284 3.87 20.38 0.85
N GLY A 285 4.62 19.28 1.00
CA GLY A 285 4.17 17.94 0.65
C GLY A 285 3.96 17.79 -0.86
N THR A 286 4.93 18.26 -1.66
CA THR A 286 4.84 18.15 -3.12
C THR A 286 6.04 17.42 -3.70
N LEU A 287 5.82 16.80 -4.87
CA LEU A 287 6.83 16.17 -5.69
C LEU A 287 6.74 16.72 -7.11
N ASN A 288 7.82 17.35 -7.60
CA ASN A 288 7.83 18.08 -8.88
C ASN A 288 6.67 19.09 -9.04
N GLY A 289 6.25 19.71 -7.91
CA GLY A 289 5.14 20.67 -7.85
C GLY A 289 3.74 20.05 -7.75
N ILE A 290 3.60 18.73 -7.78
CA ILE A 290 2.35 17.98 -7.61
C ILE A 290 2.19 17.62 -6.13
N ALA A 291 1.00 17.84 -5.54
CA ALA A 291 0.72 17.40 -4.18
C ALA A 291 0.87 15.87 -4.07
N ALA A 292 1.58 15.40 -3.05
CA ALA A 292 1.83 13.98 -2.87
C ALA A 292 1.76 13.61 -1.39
N VAL A 293 1.17 12.44 -1.07
CA VAL A 293 1.12 11.92 0.30
C VAL A 293 1.22 10.40 0.30
N MET A 294 1.94 9.85 1.30
CA MET A 294 1.99 8.41 1.63
C MET A 294 1.85 8.30 3.15
N PRO A 295 0.71 7.84 3.66
CA PRO A 295 0.40 7.87 5.08
C PRO A 295 0.79 6.60 5.85
N GLY A 296 1.94 6.02 5.58
CA GLY A 296 2.46 4.89 6.34
C GLY A 296 1.72 3.58 6.07
N GLN A 297 1.31 2.88 7.13
CA GLN A 297 0.63 1.58 7.03
C GLN A 297 -0.29 1.33 8.24
N TRP A 298 -1.20 0.33 8.12
CA TRP A 298 -2.05 -0.18 9.20
C TRP A 298 -2.95 0.87 9.85
N GLY A 299 -3.13 2.02 9.17
CA GLY A 299 -3.87 3.15 9.72
C GLY A 299 -3.11 3.92 10.79
N ASP A 300 -1.76 3.90 10.79
CA ASP A 300 -0.94 4.66 11.73
C ASP A 300 -0.92 6.17 11.41
N HIS A 301 -1.28 6.55 10.16
CA HIS A 301 -1.45 7.93 9.72
C HIS A 301 -2.69 8.08 8.83
N LEU A 302 -3.16 9.31 8.70
CA LEU A 302 -4.13 9.75 7.69
C LEU A 302 -3.42 10.67 6.69
N GLY A 303 -3.50 10.36 5.40
CA GLY A 303 -3.07 11.24 4.33
C GLY A 303 -4.07 12.38 4.13
N VAL A 304 -3.58 13.61 3.97
CA VAL A 304 -4.39 14.80 3.74
C VAL A 304 -3.77 15.62 2.64
N VAL A 305 -4.56 15.95 1.61
CA VAL A 305 -4.19 16.90 0.55
C VAL A 305 -5.24 17.99 0.51
N ASP A 306 -4.83 19.23 0.75
CA ASP A 306 -5.68 20.42 0.64
C ASP A 306 -5.42 21.14 -0.68
N PHE A 307 -6.47 21.35 -1.46
CA PHE A 307 -6.45 22.09 -2.72
C PHE A 307 -7.17 23.43 -2.60
N VAL A 308 -6.65 24.42 -3.32
CA VAL A 308 -7.39 25.63 -3.69
C VAL A 308 -7.59 25.58 -5.19
N LEU A 309 -8.86 25.55 -5.64
CA LEU A 309 -9.24 25.58 -7.05
C LEU A 309 -9.93 26.90 -7.38
N ASN A 310 -9.68 27.39 -8.59
CA ASN A 310 -10.28 28.63 -9.11
C ASN A 310 -10.73 28.45 -10.55
N ASN A 311 -11.78 29.15 -10.97
CA ASN A 311 -12.31 29.09 -12.33
C ASN A 311 -12.33 30.44 -13.05
N ASP A 312 -11.48 31.41 -12.64
CA ASP A 312 -11.37 32.75 -13.27
C ASP A 312 -11.15 32.70 -14.78
N LYS A 313 -10.47 31.67 -15.25
CA LYS A 313 -10.06 31.50 -16.65
C LYS A 313 -10.86 30.43 -17.39
N GLY A 314 -12.04 30.04 -16.88
CA GLY A 314 -12.91 29.03 -17.46
C GLY A 314 -12.98 27.74 -16.66
N PRO A 315 -12.36 26.61 -17.09
CA PRO A 315 -12.35 25.37 -16.32
C PRO A 315 -11.66 25.53 -14.96
N TRP A 316 -12.06 24.70 -13.98
CA TRP A 316 -11.39 24.67 -12.68
C TRP A 316 -9.91 24.36 -12.82
N GLN A 317 -9.08 25.12 -12.10
CA GLN A 317 -7.63 24.96 -12.07
C GLN A 317 -7.13 24.95 -10.62
N VAL A 318 -6.19 24.09 -10.31
CA VAL A 318 -5.49 24.07 -9.03
C VAL A 318 -4.56 25.30 -8.98
N THR A 319 -4.80 26.20 -8.02
CA THR A 319 -3.99 27.39 -7.75
C THR A 319 -3.14 27.27 -6.50
N GLY A 320 -3.41 26.29 -5.66
CA GLY A 320 -2.61 25.94 -4.48
C GLY A 320 -2.88 24.52 -4.06
N ALA A 321 -1.83 23.86 -3.54
CA ALA A 321 -1.96 22.53 -2.97
C ALA A 321 -0.95 22.35 -1.83
N LYS A 322 -1.35 21.60 -0.80
CA LYS A 322 -0.49 21.21 0.31
C LYS A 322 -0.86 19.80 0.76
N ALA A 323 0.15 18.99 1.08
CA ALA A 323 -0.08 17.66 1.62
C ALA A 323 0.62 17.44 2.97
N GLU A 324 0.03 16.61 3.81
CA GLU A 324 0.58 16.17 5.08
C GLU A 324 0.10 14.76 5.43
N ALA A 325 0.87 14.03 6.23
CA ALA A 325 0.46 12.77 6.86
C ALA A 325 0.25 13.02 8.36
N ARG A 326 -0.98 12.81 8.84
CA ARG A 326 -1.37 13.04 10.25
C ARG A 326 -1.27 11.75 11.03
N PRO A 327 -0.36 11.64 12.03
CA PRO A 327 -0.21 10.43 12.82
C PRO A 327 -1.36 10.26 13.82
N ILE A 328 -1.69 9.00 14.14
CA ILE A 328 -2.57 8.65 15.27
C ILE A 328 -1.81 8.54 16.59
N TYR A 329 -0.47 8.44 16.54
CA TYR A 329 0.38 8.22 17.70
C TYR A 329 1.67 9.05 17.62
N ASP A 330 1.98 9.80 18.68
CA ASP A 330 3.26 10.50 18.80
C ASP A 330 4.32 9.54 19.35
N LYS A 331 5.23 9.09 18.46
CA LYS A 331 6.31 8.15 18.81
C LYS A 331 7.34 8.77 19.78
N THR A 332 7.49 10.10 19.80
CA THR A 332 8.43 10.81 20.68
C THR A 332 7.85 10.97 22.08
N ALA A 333 6.62 11.46 22.16
CA ALA A 333 5.91 11.64 23.42
C ALA A 333 5.30 10.34 23.98
N GLN A 334 5.35 9.23 23.21
CA GLN A 334 4.72 7.93 23.52
C GLN A 334 3.25 8.11 23.90
N LYS A 335 2.50 8.86 23.08
CA LYS A 335 1.12 9.26 23.39
C LYS A 335 0.22 9.10 22.18
N SER A 336 -0.97 8.56 22.40
CA SER A 336 -2.04 8.54 21.40
C SER A 336 -2.53 9.96 21.07
N LEU A 337 -2.71 10.23 19.78
CA LEU A 337 -3.27 11.47 19.24
C LEU A 337 -4.71 11.28 18.74
N ALA A 338 -5.18 10.03 18.67
CA ALA A 338 -6.51 9.67 18.18
C ALA A 338 -7.16 8.66 19.14
N ILE A 339 -8.44 8.83 19.40
CA ILE A 339 -9.26 7.86 20.12
C ILE A 339 -9.90 6.87 19.12
N GLU A 340 -10.30 5.70 19.60
CA GLU A 340 -11.05 4.75 18.78
C GLU A 340 -12.46 5.28 18.45
N ASP A 341 -12.95 4.98 17.26
CA ASP A 341 -14.34 5.22 16.88
C ASP A 341 -15.22 4.08 17.40
N ALA A 342 -16.02 4.36 18.42
CA ALA A 342 -16.85 3.35 19.09
C ALA A 342 -17.90 2.71 18.15
N SER A 343 -18.34 3.40 17.11
CA SER A 343 -19.29 2.86 16.13
C SER A 343 -18.63 1.80 15.25
N LEU A 344 -17.39 2.05 14.85
CA LEU A 344 -16.56 1.12 14.07
C LEU A 344 -16.19 -0.12 14.89
N VAL A 345 -15.77 0.08 16.14
CA VAL A 345 -15.50 -1.02 17.10
C VAL A 345 -16.72 -1.92 17.21
N LYS A 346 -17.91 -1.37 17.35
CA LYS A 346 -19.16 -2.14 17.42
C LYS A 346 -19.44 -2.93 16.14
N VAL A 347 -19.22 -2.34 14.98
CA VAL A 347 -19.41 -3.02 13.67
C VAL A 347 -18.49 -4.23 13.53
N LEU A 348 -17.26 -4.14 14.05
CA LEU A 348 -16.21 -5.15 13.92
C LEU A 348 -16.15 -6.14 15.07
N ALA A 349 -16.92 -5.97 16.15
CA ALA A 349 -16.79 -6.74 17.39
C ALA A 349 -16.83 -8.26 17.20
N ALA A 350 -17.76 -8.75 16.35
CA ALA A 350 -17.88 -10.20 16.09
C ALA A 350 -16.70 -10.75 15.28
N ASP A 351 -16.21 -9.98 14.30
CA ASP A 351 -15.07 -10.38 13.46
C ASP A 351 -13.77 -10.32 14.28
N HIS A 352 -13.63 -9.34 15.16
CA HIS A 352 -12.54 -9.23 16.11
C HIS A 352 -12.48 -10.45 17.05
N GLN A 353 -13.63 -10.81 17.67
CA GLN A 353 -13.67 -11.99 18.55
C GLN A 353 -13.38 -13.27 17.77
N GLY A 354 -13.99 -13.44 16.58
CA GLY A 354 -13.72 -14.59 15.72
C GLY A 354 -12.24 -14.72 15.33
N THR A 355 -11.56 -13.61 15.10
CA THR A 355 -10.11 -13.59 14.83
C THR A 355 -9.31 -14.04 16.05
N ARG A 356 -9.63 -13.53 17.24
CA ARG A 356 -8.98 -13.95 18.49
C ARG A 356 -9.16 -15.44 18.76
N ASP A 357 -10.37 -15.96 18.56
CA ASP A 357 -10.67 -17.38 18.71
C ASP A 357 -9.88 -18.24 17.71
N PHE A 358 -9.78 -17.77 16.45
CA PHE A 358 -9.03 -18.44 15.38
C PHE A 358 -7.54 -18.53 15.71
N VAL A 359 -6.90 -17.43 16.09
CA VAL A 359 -5.46 -17.41 16.37
C VAL A 359 -5.09 -18.08 17.71
N SER A 360 -6.05 -18.33 18.58
CA SER A 360 -5.84 -18.99 19.87
C SER A 360 -5.93 -20.52 19.77
N GLN A 361 -6.25 -21.09 18.61
CA GLN A 361 -6.32 -22.55 18.45
C GLN A 361 -4.95 -23.20 18.66
N PRO A 362 -4.84 -24.22 19.52
CA PRO A 362 -3.57 -24.89 19.77
C PRO A 362 -3.13 -25.72 18.58
N ILE A 363 -1.84 -25.65 18.23
CA ILE A 363 -1.23 -26.36 17.10
C ILE A 363 -0.04 -27.24 17.51
N GLY A 364 0.49 -27.08 18.72
CA GLY A 364 1.66 -27.83 19.18
C GLY A 364 2.20 -27.35 20.52
N LYS A 365 3.46 -27.70 20.79
CA LYS A 365 4.19 -27.27 22.00
C LYS A 365 5.64 -26.97 21.69
N ALA A 366 6.17 -25.89 22.26
CA ALA A 366 7.60 -25.57 22.26
C ALA A 366 8.25 -26.06 23.55
N SER A 367 9.40 -26.71 23.44
CA SER A 367 10.21 -27.15 24.59
C SER A 367 11.00 -26.02 25.23
N ASP A 368 11.25 -24.93 24.50
CA ASP A 368 11.97 -23.73 24.91
C ASP A 368 11.45 -22.49 24.21
N ASN A 369 11.92 -21.29 24.65
CA ASN A 369 11.59 -20.02 24.03
C ASN A 369 12.21 -19.90 22.63
N MET A 370 11.51 -19.22 21.71
CA MET A 370 12.04 -18.88 20.38
C MET A 370 11.92 -17.38 20.16
N TYR A 371 13.05 -16.68 20.10
CA TYR A 371 13.14 -15.23 19.91
C TYR A 371 14.04 -14.89 18.73
N SER A 372 13.59 -14.05 17.82
CA SER A 372 14.32 -13.69 16.60
C SER A 372 15.35 -12.56 16.78
N TYR A 373 15.76 -12.27 18.01
CA TYR A 373 16.66 -11.12 18.29
C TYR A 373 18.01 -11.19 17.56
N LEU A 374 18.50 -12.39 17.29
CA LEU A 374 19.80 -12.62 16.65
C LEU A 374 19.68 -13.30 15.28
N ALA A 375 18.48 -13.44 14.74
CA ALA A 375 18.20 -14.17 13.50
C ALA A 375 18.94 -13.62 12.27
N LEU A 376 19.41 -12.37 12.29
CA LEU A 376 20.19 -11.77 11.21
C LEU A 376 21.69 -12.08 11.27
N ILE A 377 22.19 -12.69 12.35
CA ILE A 377 23.65 -12.84 12.56
C ILE A 377 24.10 -14.24 13.03
N GLN A 378 23.14 -15.11 13.34
CA GLN A 378 23.43 -16.49 13.77
C GLN A 378 22.24 -17.42 13.51
N ASP A 379 22.45 -18.73 13.68
CA ASP A 379 21.35 -19.70 13.69
C ASP A 379 20.34 -19.35 14.76
N ASP A 380 19.06 -19.38 14.37
CA ASP A 380 17.97 -18.87 15.20
C ASP A 380 16.80 -19.85 15.22
N PRO A 381 16.22 -20.15 16.40
CA PRO A 381 15.14 -21.12 16.52
C PRO A 381 13.88 -20.71 15.75
N THR A 382 13.64 -19.41 15.52
CA THR A 382 12.48 -18.92 14.78
C THR A 382 12.60 -19.18 13.27
N VAL A 383 13.81 -19.19 12.73
CA VAL A 383 14.10 -19.58 11.33
C VAL A 383 14.19 -21.10 11.22
N GLN A 384 14.81 -21.75 12.21
CA GLN A 384 15.01 -23.20 12.19
C GLN A 384 13.69 -23.97 12.21
N ILE A 385 12.67 -23.52 12.97
CA ILE A 385 11.37 -24.21 13.00
C ILE A 385 10.67 -24.14 11.63
N VAL A 386 10.83 -23.03 10.90
CA VAL A 386 10.31 -22.90 9.54
C VAL A 386 11.04 -23.86 8.59
N ASN A 387 12.37 -23.89 8.65
CA ASN A 387 13.17 -24.83 7.87
C ASN A 387 12.78 -26.29 8.15
N ASN A 388 12.59 -26.65 9.42
CA ASN A 388 12.17 -27.99 9.81
C ASN A 388 10.79 -28.37 9.24
N ALA A 389 9.84 -27.44 9.25
CA ALA A 389 8.51 -27.66 8.69
C ALA A 389 8.54 -27.86 7.17
N GLN A 390 9.31 -27.03 6.46
CA GLN A 390 9.48 -27.12 5.01
C GLN A 390 10.17 -28.44 4.61
N ARG A 391 11.22 -28.83 5.31
CA ARG A 391 11.91 -30.11 5.08
C ARG A 391 11.01 -31.31 5.32
N ALA A 392 10.37 -31.36 6.48
CA ALA A 392 9.46 -32.48 6.82
C ALA A 392 8.35 -32.67 5.78
N TYR A 393 7.75 -31.55 5.33
CA TYR A 393 6.73 -31.60 4.29
C TYR A 393 7.31 -32.07 2.95
N THR A 394 8.47 -31.55 2.54
CA THR A 394 9.14 -31.91 1.28
C THR A 394 9.58 -33.36 1.26
N GLU A 395 10.24 -33.83 2.33
CA GLU A 395 10.66 -35.24 2.48
C GLU A 395 9.48 -36.20 2.35
N HIS A 396 8.34 -35.85 2.99
CA HIS A 396 7.11 -36.65 2.83
C HIS A 396 6.57 -36.60 1.39
N PHE A 397 6.57 -35.41 0.76
CA PHE A 397 6.03 -35.22 -0.59
C PHE A 397 6.82 -35.97 -1.67
N ILE A 398 8.18 -36.01 -1.57
CA ILE A 398 9.03 -36.65 -2.57
C ILE A 398 9.26 -38.13 -2.32
N GLN A 399 8.79 -38.68 -1.19
CA GLN A 399 9.10 -40.06 -0.76
C GLN A 399 8.76 -41.14 -1.79
N GLY A 400 7.74 -40.94 -2.61
CA GLY A 400 7.34 -41.87 -3.68
C GLY A 400 7.94 -41.56 -5.05
N ASP A 401 8.74 -40.50 -5.20
CA ASP A 401 9.32 -40.11 -6.47
C ASP A 401 10.69 -40.78 -6.69
N PRO A 402 10.88 -41.63 -7.74
CA PRO A 402 12.13 -42.36 -7.96
C PRO A 402 13.34 -41.46 -8.26
N ASP A 403 13.11 -40.24 -8.78
CA ASP A 403 14.18 -39.31 -9.17
C ASP A 403 14.56 -38.36 -8.02
N LEU A 404 13.67 -38.16 -7.04
CA LEU A 404 13.85 -37.17 -5.97
C LEU A 404 14.05 -37.81 -4.59
N ALA A 405 13.47 -38.97 -4.29
CA ALA A 405 13.44 -39.58 -2.95
C ALA A 405 14.84 -39.82 -2.33
N ASN A 406 15.87 -39.97 -3.14
CA ASN A 406 17.25 -40.19 -2.68
C ASN A 406 18.11 -38.91 -2.65
N LEU A 407 17.55 -37.76 -3.01
CA LEU A 407 18.28 -36.49 -2.95
C LEU A 407 18.22 -35.90 -1.54
N PRO A 408 19.30 -35.26 -1.06
CA PRO A 408 19.24 -34.52 0.20
C PRO A 408 18.26 -33.34 0.08
N VAL A 409 17.38 -33.19 1.07
CA VAL A 409 16.47 -32.06 1.15
C VAL A 409 17.14 -30.95 1.96
N LEU A 410 17.40 -29.82 1.32
CA LEU A 410 17.79 -28.57 1.93
C LEU A 410 16.55 -27.69 2.10
N SER A 411 16.59 -26.72 3.01
CA SER A 411 15.50 -25.77 3.19
C SER A 411 16.07 -24.35 3.30
N ALA A 412 15.46 -23.41 2.59
CA ALA A 412 15.78 -22.00 2.68
C ALA A 412 14.63 -21.25 3.35
N ALA A 413 14.95 -20.47 4.38
CA ALA A 413 14.00 -19.59 5.07
C ALA A 413 14.69 -18.31 5.53
N ALA A 414 13.95 -17.20 5.50
CA ALA A 414 14.45 -15.90 5.93
C ALA A 414 13.68 -15.40 7.18
N PRO A 415 14.31 -14.61 8.06
CA PRO A 415 13.64 -14.00 9.20
C PRO A 415 12.80 -12.80 8.75
N PHE A 416 11.49 -12.90 8.81
CA PHE A 416 10.58 -11.79 8.46
C PHE A 416 10.54 -10.69 9.53
N LYS A 417 10.67 -11.06 10.80
CA LYS A 417 10.63 -10.16 11.97
C LYS A 417 11.89 -10.36 12.80
N ALA A 418 12.92 -9.59 12.53
CA ALA A 418 14.22 -9.66 13.22
C ALA A 418 14.72 -8.28 13.70
N GLY A 419 13.82 -7.32 13.85
CA GLY A 419 14.09 -5.97 14.34
C GLY A 419 14.97 -5.12 13.44
N GLY A 420 15.40 -3.96 13.97
CA GLY A 420 16.40 -3.08 13.36
C GLY A 420 15.96 -2.29 12.13
N ARG A 421 14.84 -2.60 11.52
CA ARG A 421 14.33 -1.84 10.38
C ARG A 421 13.98 -0.41 10.78
N LYS A 422 14.28 0.56 9.92
CA LYS A 422 14.08 1.99 10.18
C LYS A 422 12.65 2.34 10.64
N ASN A 423 11.64 1.70 10.03
CA ASN A 423 10.24 1.96 10.33
C ASN A 423 9.66 1.10 11.44
N ASP A 424 10.30 -0.03 11.76
CA ASP A 424 9.85 -0.98 12.76
C ASP A 424 11.02 -1.68 13.47
N PRO A 425 11.82 -0.92 14.24
CA PRO A 425 13.05 -1.45 14.85
C PRO A 425 12.82 -2.47 15.96
N ALA A 426 11.60 -2.57 16.49
CA ALA A 426 11.22 -3.47 17.59
C ALA A 426 10.37 -4.67 17.12
N SER A 427 10.30 -4.93 15.82
CA SER A 427 9.54 -6.02 15.25
C SER A 427 10.32 -7.33 15.36
N PHE A 428 10.10 -8.07 16.45
CA PHE A 428 10.67 -9.38 16.70
C PHE A 428 9.59 -10.44 16.83
N VAL A 429 9.95 -11.70 16.56
CA VAL A 429 9.18 -12.87 16.99
C VAL A 429 9.56 -13.20 18.44
N GLU A 430 8.54 -13.37 19.28
CA GLU A 430 8.69 -13.70 20.69
C GLU A 430 7.71 -14.82 21.05
N VAL A 431 8.15 -16.07 20.88
CA VAL A 431 7.35 -17.26 21.20
C VAL A 431 7.88 -17.90 22.48
N GLU A 432 7.03 -17.90 23.50
CA GLU A 432 7.35 -18.50 24.80
C GLU A 432 7.24 -20.02 24.76
N LYS A 433 8.05 -20.67 25.59
CA LYS A 433 7.94 -22.10 25.91
C LYS A 433 6.53 -22.48 26.36
N GLY A 434 6.01 -23.58 25.86
CA GLY A 434 4.70 -24.09 26.25
C GLY A 434 3.81 -24.43 25.07
N GLU A 435 2.51 -24.19 25.20
CA GLU A 435 1.54 -24.41 24.14
C GLU A 435 1.74 -23.41 23.00
N LEU A 436 1.80 -23.93 21.78
CA LEU A 436 1.83 -23.14 20.57
C LEU A 436 0.42 -23.05 19.98
N THR A 437 0.07 -21.86 19.56
CA THR A 437 -1.20 -21.58 18.89
C THR A 437 -0.96 -21.17 17.44
N PHE A 438 -2.03 -21.08 16.66
CA PHE A 438 -1.95 -20.56 15.29
C PHE A 438 -1.34 -19.14 15.24
N ARG A 439 -1.56 -18.32 16.28
CA ARG A 439 -0.95 -17.02 16.47
C ARG A 439 0.59 -17.09 16.37
N ASN A 440 1.19 -18.05 17.03
CA ASN A 440 2.65 -18.23 17.00
C ASN A 440 3.15 -18.60 15.61
N ALA A 441 2.43 -19.49 14.90
CA ALA A 441 2.79 -19.83 13.52
C ALA A 441 2.65 -18.62 12.57
N ALA A 442 1.58 -17.85 12.70
CA ALA A 442 1.37 -16.63 11.90
C ALA A 442 2.40 -15.53 12.23
N ASP A 443 2.88 -15.46 13.47
CA ASP A 443 3.96 -14.54 13.87
C ASP A 443 5.33 -14.96 13.31
N LEU A 444 5.59 -16.26 13.25
CA LEU A 444 6.80 -16.83 12.64
C LEU A 444 6.83 -16.69 11.13
N TYR A 445 5.67 -16.79 10.45
CA TYR A 445 5.56 -16.75 9.00
C TYR A 445 4.36 -15.89 8.57
N LEU A 446 4.63 -14.65 8.17
CA LEU A 446 3.61 -13.60 7.98
C LEU A 446 2.81 -13.71 6.68
N TYR A 447 3.33 -14.40 5.65
CA TYR A 447 2.74 -14.38 4.31
C TYR A 447 2.20 -15.75 3.91
N PRO A 448 1.06 -15.82 3.20
CA PRO A 448 0.48 -17.08 2.71
C PRO A 448 1.22 -17.58 1.46
N ASN A 449 2.52 -17.78 1.57
CA ASN A 449 3.36 -18.25 0.48
C ASN A 449 3.13 -19.73 0.18
N THR A 450 3.34 -20.14 -1.07
CA THR A 450 3.34 -21.53 -1.48
C THR A 450 4.75 -22.11 -1.35
N LEU A 451 4.87 -23.31 -0.76
CA LEU A 451 6.11 -24.05 -0.74
C LEU A 451 6.51 -24.45 -2.17
N VAL A 452 7.71 -24.11 -2.57
CA VAL A 452 8.28 -24.46 -3.87
C VAL A 452 9.49 -25.35 -3.64
N VAL A 453 9.56 -26.47 -4.36
CA VAL A 453 10.68 -27.40 -4.33
C VAL A 453 11.41 -27.33 -5.68
N VAL A 454 12.71 -27.06 -5.64
CA VAL A 454 13.55 -26.98 -6.85
C VAL A 454 14.71 -27.97 -6.75
N LYS A 455 15.13 -28.52 -7.88
CA LYS A 455 16.35 -29.31 -7.97
C LYS A 455 17.51 -28.37 -8.27
N ALA A 456 18.48 -28.27 -7.37
CA ALA A 456 19.63 -27.41 -7.48
C ALA A 456 20.94 -28.20 -7.34
N SER A 457 22.00 -27.73 -7.99
CA SER A 457 23.35 -28.21 -7.79
C SER A 457 24.00 -27.52 -6.58
N GLY A 458 25.06 -28.10 -5.99
CA GLY A 458 25.83 -27.46 -4.93
C GLY A 458 26.43 -26.11 -5.33
N ALA A 459 26.75 -25.92 -6.62
CA ALA A 459 27.23 -24.63 -7.14
C ALA A 459 26.16 -23.56 -7.10
N GLU A 460 24.89 -23.90 -7.44
CA GLU A 460 23.75 -22.98 -7.36
C GLU A 460 23.42 -22.65 -5.90
N VAL A 461 23.46 -23.63 -5.00
CA VAL A 461 23.29 -23.40 -3.54
C VAL A 461 24.37 -22.45 -3.02
N LYS A 462 25.63 -22.61 -3.41
CA LYS A 462 26.70 -21.66 -3.06
C LYS A 462 26.41 -20.25 -3.56
N GLN A 463 25.98 -20.10 -4.81
CA GLN A 463 25.63 -18.78 -5.35
C GLN A 463 24.45 -18.14 -4.62
N TRP A 464 23.46 -18.93 -4.21
CA TRP A 464 22.36 -18.46 -3.38
C TRP A 464 22.85 -17.90 -2.04
N LEU A 465 23.73 -18.64 -1.34
CA LEU A 465 24.34 -18.17 -0.08
C LEU A 465 25.19 -16.90 -0.27
N GLU A 466 25.95 -16.81 -1.38
CA GLU A 466 26.70 -15.60 -1.72
C GLU A 466 25.78 -14.38 -1.99
N CYS A 467 24.60 -14.61 -2.59
CA CYS A 467 23.60 -13.55 -2.74
C CYS A 467 23.05 -13.13 -1.37
N SER A 468 22.65 -14.08 -0.52
CA SER A 468 22.17 -13.78 0.84
C SER A 468 23.22 -13.04 1.67
N ALA A 469 24.53 -13.32 1.46
CA ALA A 469 25.62 -12.65 2.15
C ALA A 469 25.74 -11.14 1.83
N ALA A 470 25.07 -10.63 0.79
CA ALA A 470 24.96 -9.20 0.52
C ALA A 470 24.21 -8.43 1.63
N GLN A 471 23.53 -9.14 2.55
CA GLN A 471 22.96 -8.55 3.76
C GLN A 471 24.01 -7.84 4.63
N PHE A 472 25.27 -8.23 4.56
CA PHE A 472 26.31 -7.69 5.43
C PHE A 472 27.13 -6.61 4.72
N ASN A 473 27.48 -5.55 5.45
CA ASN A 473 28.53 -4.64 5.03
C ASN A 473 29.89 -5.33 5.11
N GLN A 474 30.84 -4.90 4.28
CA GLN A 474 32.21 -5.32 4.44
C GLN A 474 32.83 -4.69 5.70
N ILE A 475 33.40 -5.50 6.56
CA ILE A 475 34.05 -5.08 7.81
C ILE A 475 35.56 -4.92 7.62
N ASP A 476 36.06 -3.73 7.90
CA ASP A 476 37.52 -3.49 7.95
C ASP A 476 38.07 -3.97 9.30
N VAL A 477 38.70 -5.13 9.29
CA VAL A 477 39.29 -5.75 10.50
C VAL A 477 40.46 -4.95 11.11
N THR A 478 41.00 -3.96 10.38
CA THR A 478 42.06 -3.07 10.88
C THR A 478 41.50 -1.85 11.61
N ASN A 479 40.19 -1.56 11.45
CA ASN A 479 39.53 -0.44 12.07
C ASN A 479 38.92 -0.85 13.42
N SER A 480 39.49 -0.35 14.52
CA SER A 480 39.02 -0.63 15.88
C SER A 480 37.73 0.11 16.32
N LYS A 481 37.18 1.00 15.47
CA LYS A 481 35.94 1.70 15.76
C LYS A 481 34.72 0.82 15.44
N PRO A 482 33.58 1.00 16.12
CA PRO A 482 32.34 0.30 15.77
C PRO A 482 31.97 0.49 14.30
N GLN A 483 31.57 -0.58 13.63
CA GLN A 483 31.15 -0.61 12.23
C GLN A 483 29.75 -1.21 12.13
N SER A 484 28.91 -0.70 11.22
CA SER A 484 27.60 -1.28 10.96
C SER A 484 27.76 -2.61 10.22
N LEU A 485 27.28 -3.70 10.83
CA LEU A 485 27.36 -5.02 10.23
C LEU A 485 26.29 -5.23 9.16
N ILE A 486 25.05 -4.86 9.46
CA ILE A 486 23.91 -5.10 8.56
C ILE A 486 23.78 -3.96 7.55
N ASN A 487 23.60 -4.32 6.29
CA ASN A 487 23.37 -3.42 5.16
C ASN A 487 21.87 -3.05 5.05
N TRP A 488 21.38 -2.24 6.00
CA TRP A 488 19.97 -1.86 6.11
C TRP A 488 19.40 -1.13 4.89
N ASP A 489 20.26 -0.37 4.20
CA ASP A 489 19.83 0.47 3.07
C ASP A 489 19.90 -0.28 1.73
N GLY A 490 20.85 -1.21 1.59
CA GLY A 490 21.14 -1.90 0.32
C GLY A 490 20.60 -3.33 0.23
N PHE A 491 20.06 -3.90 1.32
CA PHE A 491 19.54 -5.27 1.32
C PHE A 491 18.24 -5.39 2.11
N ARG A 492 17.30 -6.15 1.56
CA ARG A 492 16.03 -6.46 2.24
C ARG A 492 16.23 -7.67 3.16
N THR A 493 16.26 -7.46 4.47
CA THR A 493 16.54 -8.53 5.47
C THR A 493 15.62 -9.74 5.38
N TYR A 494 14.40 -9.59 4.86
CA TYR A 494 13.48 -10.70 4.60
C TYR A 494 13.87 -11.56 3.39
N ASN A 495 14.91 -11.18 2.64
CA ASN A 495 15.56 -11.98 1.59
C ASN A 495 16.85 -12.64 2.08
N PHE A 496 17.17 -12.51 3.38
CA PHE A 496 18.32 -13.18 3.98
C PHE A 496 18.01 -14.66 4.22
N ASP A 497 18.08 -15.45 3.17
CA ASP A 497 17.84 -16.89 3.27
C ASP A 497 18.96 -17.59 4.03
N VAL A 498 18.59 -18.28 5.09
CA VAL A 498 19.42 -19.24 5.81
C VAL A 498 19.09 -20.62 5.24
N ILE A 499 20.09 -21.35 4.76
CA ILE A 499 19.89 -22.69 4.15
C ILE A 499 20.26 -23.77 5.18
N ASP A 500 19.24 -24.48 5.67
CA ASP A 500 19.40 -25.64 6.54
C ASP A 500 19.78 -26.89 5.73
N GLY A 501 20.61 -27.76 6.32
CA GLY A 501 21.13 -28.98 5.71
C GLY A 501 22.51 -28.84 5.10
N VAL A 502 23.11 -27.64 5.11
CA VAL A 502 24.52 -27.37 4.76
C VAL A 502 25.22 -26.60 5.88
N LYS A 503 26.55 -26.74 5.95
CA LYS A 503 27.39 -25.93 6.86
C LYS A 503 28.15 -24.92 6.03
N TYR A 504 28.10 -23.67 6.44
CA TYR A 504 28.81 -22.56 5.80
C TYR A 504 29.18 -21.49 6.83
N GLU A 505 30.09 -20.63 6.46
CA GLU A 505 30.50 -19.45 7.21
C GLU A 505 30.46 -18.26 6.24
N ILE A 506 30.06 -17.09 6.72
CA ILE A 506 30.12 -15.85 5.95
C ILE A 506 31.26 -15.00 6.50
N ASP A 507 32.31 -14.81 5.70
CA ASP A 507 33.44 -13.95 6.06
C ASP A 507 33.13 -12.49 5.67
N VAL A 508 32.62 -11.73 6.60
CA VAL A 508 32.24 -10.33 6.40
C VAL A 508 33.42 -9.38 6.17
N SER A 509 34.66 -9.84 6.31
CA SER A 509 35.85 -9.07 5.93
C SER A 509 36.06 -9.05 4.42
N GLN A 510 35.49 -10.01 3.69
CA GLN A 510 35.58 -10.09 2.25
C GLN A 510 34.56 -9.20 1.54
N PRO A 511 34.84 -8.73 0.32
CA PRO A 511 33.86 -7.97 -0.45
C PRO A 511 32.68 -8.85 -0.89
N ALA A 512 31.51 -8.25 -1.05
CA ALA A 512 30.34 -8.94 -1.55
C ALA A 512 30.50 -9.35 -3.03
N ARG A 513 30.01 -10.55 -3.38
CA ARG A 513 29.95 -11.05 -4.75
C ARG A 513 28.78 -10.49 -5.51
N TYR A 514 27.64 -10.34 -4.83
CA TYR A 514 26.38 -9.85 -5.36
C TYR A 514 25.95 -8.57 -4.63
N ASP A 515 25.13 -7.76 -5.28
CA ASP A 515 24.43 -6.64 -4.63
C ASP A 515 23.14 -7.11 -3.92
N GLY A 516 22.36 -6.17 -3.38
CA GLY A 516 21.14 -6.47 -2.66
C GLY A 516 19.98 -6.99 -3.52
N GLU A 517 20.10 -6.93 -4.83
CA GLU A 517 19.15 -7.45 -5.81
C GLU A 517 19.67 -8.75 -6.48
N CYS A 518 20.69 -9.36 -5.91
CA CYS A 518 21.39 -10.54 -6.46
C CYS A 518 21.99 -10.35 -7.85
N ALA A 519 22.28 -9.12 -8.25
CA ALA A 519 23.09 -8.88 -9.45
C ALA A 519 24.57 -9.07 -9.16
N LEU A 520 25.28 -9.80 -10.03
CA LEU A 520 26.70 -10.06 -9.88
C LEU A 520 27.51 -8.76 -10.03
N ILE A 521 28.23 -8.36 -8.97
CA ILE A 521 29.06 -7.14 -8.96
C ILE A 521 30.56 -7.42 -8.89
N ASN A 522 30.97 -8.61 -8.39
CA ASN A 522 32.36 -9.00 -8.28
C ASN A 522 32.51 -10.52 -8.47
N ASP A 523 32.88 -10.97 -9.66
CA ASP A 523 32.99 -12.38 -10.04
C ASP A 523 34.16 -13.11 -9.33
N LYS A 524 35.11 -12.36 -8.76
CA LYS A 524 36.25 -12.89 -8.02
C LYS A 524 36.06 -12.94 -6.51
N ALA A 525 35.01 -12.31 -6.00
CA ALA A 525 34.73 -12.32 -4.58
C ALA A 525 34.12 -13.67 -4.15
N GLU A 526 34.54 -14.12 -2.99
CA GLU A 526 33.91 -15.18 -2.19
C GLU A 526 33.82 -14.67 -0.77
N ARG A 527 32.64 -14.79 -0.19
CA ARG A 527 32.36 -14.22 1.12
C ARG A 527 31.92 -15.28 2.12
#